data_26245688937e6d2fea4b016d022271d6
#
_entry.id   26245688937e6d2fea4b016d022271d6
#
_cell.length_a   1.000
_cell.length_b   1.000
_cell.length_c   1.000
_cell.angle_alpha   90.00
_cell.angle_beta   90.00
_cell.angle_gamma   90.00
#
_symmetry.space_group_name_H-M   'P 1'
#
loop_
_entity.id
_entity.type
_entity.pdbx_description
1 polymer ?
#
loop_
_entity_poly.entity_id
_entity_poly.type
_entity_poly.pdbx_seq_one_letter_code
_entity_poly.pdbx_strand_id
1 'polypeptide(L)'
;MAERETEDRRVRKTKKQLRGALTSLLLEKDISRVTVRDVADLADVNRGTFYAHYSDVYDLLHQLEDDLLRRLDDVGSRHNARQSDGKTFRYLTDLFTLASEYSDIFYTLYCRSGDSEFQDKIFNKLKYCLLYTSPSPRDRQKS
;
A
#
# COMPACT_ATOMS: atom_id res chain seq x y z
N MET A 1 18.42 -14.84 -19.28
CA MET A 1 18.43 -14.19 -17.96
C MET A 1 18.35 -12.67 -18.06
N ALA A 2 19.14 -12.01 -18.88
CA ALA A 2 19.07 -10.55 -19.06
C ALA A 2 17.72 -10.03 -19.62
N GLU A 3 17.06 -10.80 -20.47
CA GLU A 3 15.76 -10.43 -21.05
C GLU A 3 14.63 -10.42 -20.00
N ARG A 4 14.62 -11.39 -19.06
CA ARG A 4 13.65 -11.44 -17.96
C ARG A 4 13.82 -10.26 -17.01
N GLU A 5 15.04 -9.89 -16.66
CA GLU A 5 15.32 -8.75 -15.80
C GLU A 5 14.89 -7.42 -16.44
N THR A 6 15.06 -7.30 -17.75
CA THR A 6 14.64 -6.11 -18.52
C THR A 6 13.12 -6.05 -18.60
N GLU A 7 12.44 -7.18 -18.82
CA GLU A 7 10.98 -7.26 -18.83
C GLU A 7 10.41 -6.94 -17.46
N ASP A 8 10.98 -7.51 -16.39
CA ASP A 8 10.57 -7.22 -15.01
C ASP A 8 10.73 -5.74 -14.65
N ARG A 9 11.77 -5.09 -15.12
CA ARG A 9 11.97 -3.65 -14.93
C ARG A 9 10.92 -2.83 -15.67
N ARG A 10 10.59 -3.19 -16.91
CA ARG A 10 9.55 -2.51 -17.70
C ARG A 10 8.18 -2.64 -17.02
N VAL A 11 7.85 -3.84 -16.58
CA VAL A 11 6.59 -4.12 -15.87
C VAL A 11 6.51 -3.30 -14.58
N ARG A 12 7.55 -3.30 -13.77
CA ARG A 12 7.58 -2.50 -12.53
C ARG A 12 7.46 -1.01 -12.78
N LYS A 13 8.14 -0.50 -13.79
CA LYS A 13 8.08 0.91 -14.20
C LYS A 13 6.67 1.27 -14.66
N THR A 14 6.06 0.45 -15.51
CA THR A 14 4.70 0.64 -16.01
C THR A 14 3.70 0.64 -14.88
N LYS A 15 3.77 -0.33 -13.98
CA LYS A 15 2.89 -0.41 -12.80
C LYS A 15 3.03 0.82 -11.91
N LYS A 16 4.26 1.27 -11.69
CA LYS A 16 4.53 2.49 -10.90
C LYS A 16 3.92 3.73 -11.56
N GLN A 17 4.03 3.86 -12.87
CA GLN A 17 3.41 4.96 -13.62
C GLN A 17 1.88 4.94 -13.53
N LEU A 18 1.27 3.77 -13.69
CA LEU A 18 -0.18 3.59 -13.58
C LEU A 18 -0.70 3.88 -12.17
N ARG A 19 0.01 3.42 -11.14
CA ARG A 19 -0.33 3.70 -9.74
C ARG A 19 -0.23 5.19 -9.41
N GLY A 20 0.84 5.83 -9.84
CA GLY A 20 1.03 7.28 -9.67
C GLY A 20 -0.05 8.09 -10.36
N ALA A 21 -0.43 7.70 -11.58
CA ALA A 21 -1.50 8.34 -12.33
C ALA A 21 -2.84 8.21 -11.62
N LEU A 22 -3.19 7.01 -11.15
CA LEU A 22 -4.43 6.80 -10.39
C LEU A 22 -4.44 7.63 -9.10
N THR A 23 -3.35 7.61 -8.34
CA THR A 23 -3.24 8.39 -7.10
C THR A 23 -3.45 9.89 -7.35
N SER A 24 -2.83 10.42 -8.39
CA SER A 24 -3.00 11.83 -8.78
C SER A 24 -4.43 12.16 -9.17
N LEU A 25 -5.09 11.29 -9.93
CA LEU A 25 -6.49 11.47 -10.34
C LEU A 25 -7.44 11.41 -9.15
N LEU A 26 -7.18 10.52 -8.19
CA LEU A 26 -8.00 10.39 -6.99
C LEU A 26 -7.87 11.59 -6.03
N LEU A 27 -6.80 12.37 -6.13
CA LEU A 27 -6.71 13.66 -5.42
C LEU A 27 -7.69 14.70 -5.96
N GLU A 28 -8.05 14.59 -7.23
CA GLU A 28 -8.91 15.57 -7.91
C GLU A 28 -10.37 15.12 -7.97
N LYS A 29 -10.63 13.83 -8.21
CA LYS A 29 -11.98 13.31 -8.44
C LYS A 29 -12.19 11.93 -7.82
N ASP A 30 -13.46 11.59 -7.62
CA ASP A 30 -13.87 10.30 -7.10
C ASP A 30 -13.54 9.16 -8.07
N ILE A 31 -13.29 7.96 -7.55
CA ILE A 31 -12.96 6.76 -8.34
C ILE A 31 -14.03 6.45 -9.39
N SER A 32 -15.30 6.71 -9.10
CA SER A 32 -16.41 6.51 -10.03
C SER A 32 -16.32 7.36 -11.30
N ARG A 33 -15.55 8.44 -11.27
CA ARG A 33 -15.32 9.36 -12.39
C ARG A 33 -13.99 9.12 -13.10
N VAL A 34 -13.15 8.23 -12.59
CA VAL A 34 -11.86 7.91 -13.19
C VAL A 34 -12.05 6.82 -14.23
N THR A 35 -11.57 7.05 -15.44
CA THR A 35 -11.62 6.07 -16.53
C THR A 35 -10.24 5.47 -16.79
N VAL A 36 -10.20 4.30 -17.44
CA VAL A 36 -8.93 3.69 -17.91
C VAL A 36 -8.18 4.66 -18.84
N ARG A 37 -8.90 5.38 -19.67
CA ARG A 37 -8.31 6.41 -20.55
C ARG A 37 -7.60 7.49 -19.75
N ASP A 38 -8.25 8.01 -18.71
CA ASP A 38 -7.65 9.05 -17.86
C ASP A 38 -6.33 8.56 -17.24
N VAL A 39 -6.33 7.35 -16.71
CA VAL A 39 -5.14 6.75 -16.08
C VAL A 39 -4.04 6.50 -17.12
N ALA A 40 -4.38 5.90 -18.24
CA ALA A 40 -3.42 5.59 -19.31
C ALA A 40 -2.79 6.87 -19.91
N ASP A 41 -3.61 7.89 -20.16
CA ASP A 41 -3.15 9.18 -20.71
C ASP A 41 -2.19 9.86 -19.71
N LEU A 42 -2.54 9.91 -18.43
CA LEU A 42 -1.70 10.54 -17.42
C LEU A 42 -0.42 9.73 -17.15
N ALA A 43 -0.47 8.41 -17.25
CA ALA A 43 0.68 7.54 -17.09
C ALA A 43 1.59 7.49 -18.34
N ASP A 44 1.14 8.10 -19.43
CA ASP A 44 1.81 8.06 -20.74
C ASP A 44 2.02 6.62 -21.26
N VAL A 45 0.96 5.81 -21.15
CA VAL A 45 0.91 4.46 -21.69
C VAL A 45 -0.35 4.28 -22.55
N ASN A 46 -0.36 3.32 -23.45
CA ASN A 46 -1.56 3.01 -24.19
C ASN A 46 -2.54 2.14 -23.35
N ARG A 47 -3.81 2.13 -23.74
CA ARG A 47 -4.85 1.33 -23.04
C ARG A 47 -4.56 -0.17 -23.04
N GLY A 48 -3.96 -0.68 -24.11
CA GLY A 48 -3.53 -2.08 -24.18
C GLY A 48 -2.51 -2.44 -23.09
N THR A 49 -1.59 -1.55 -22.82
CA THR A 49 -0.62 -1.70 -21.72
C THR A 49 -1.32 -1.72 -20.36
N PHE A 50 -2.31 -0.86 -20.15
CA PHE A 50 -3.14 -0.90 -18.93
C PHE A 50 -3.81 -2.27 -18.76
N TYR A 51 -4.52 -2.74 -19.80
CA TYR A 51 -5.25 -4.01 -19.77
C TYR A 51 -4.35 -5.25 -19.69
N ALA A 52 -3.08 -5.13 -20.02
CA ALA A 52 -2.10 -6.20 -19.79
C ALA A 52 -1.85 -6.47 -18.30
N HIS A 53 -2.12 -5.48 -17.42
CA HIS A 53 -1.84 -5.56 -16.00
C HIS A 53 -3.08 -5.52 -15.10
N TYR A 54 -4.13 -4.84 -15.53
CA TYR A 54 -5.34 -4.59 -14.74
C TYR A 54 -6.59 -4.74 -15.62
N SER A 55 -7.64 -5.29 -15.04
CA SER A 55 -8.93 -5.45 -15.76
C SER A 55 -9.69 -4.13 -15.90
N ASP A 56 -9.63 -3.28 -14.87
CA ASP A 56 -10.25 -1.96 -14.83
C ASP A 56 -9.58 -1.07 -13.78
N VAL A 57 -10.11 0.13 -13.59
CA VAL A 57 -9.59 1.10 -12.62
C VAL A 57 -9.77 0.61 -11.18
N TYR A 58 -10.87 -0.09 -10.90
CA TYR A 58 -11.12 -0.66 -9.56
C TYR A 58 -10.13 -1.78 -9.23
N ASP A 59 -9.77 -2.61 -10.21
CA ASP A 59 -8.74 -3.63 -10.05
C ASP A 59 -7.39 -3.00 -9.70
N LEU A 60 -7.02 -1.94 -10.39
CA LEU A 60 -5.80 -1.17 -10.07
C LEU A 60 -5.87 -0.62 -8.64
N LEU A 61 -7.01 -0.05 -8.24
CA LEU A 61 -7.21 0.47 -6.89
C LEU A 61 -7.03 -0.61 -5.83
N HIS A 62 -7.70 -1.75 -6.01
CA HIS A 62 -7.61 -2.87 -5.06
C HIS A 62 -6.19 -3.44 -4.96
N GLN A 63 -5.47 -3.56 -6.06
CA GLN A 63 -4.08 -4.01 -6.02
C GLN A 63 -3.18 -3.00 -5.30
N LEU A 64 -3.47 -1.72 -5.40
CA LEU A 64 -2.76 -0.67 -4.69
C LEU A 64 -3.03 -0.74 -3.18
N GLU A 65 -4.27 -0.96 -2.79
CA GLU A 65 -4.67 -1.20 -1.40
C GLU A 65 -4.00 -2.44 -0.81
N ASP A 66 -4.03 -3.56 -1.54
CA ASP A 66 -3.41 -4.82 -1.14
C ASP A 66 -1.88 -4.67 -0.99
N ASP A 67 -1.24 -3.92 -1.87
CA ASP A 67 0.19 -3.66 -1.80
C ASP A 67 0.57 -2.86 -0.54
N LEU A 68 -0.22 -1.84 -0.22
CA LEU A 68 -0.03 -1.07 1.01
C LEU A 68 -0.23 -1.93 2.26
N LEU A 69 -1.27 -2.77 2.28
CA LEU A 69 -1.52 -3.69 3.39
C LEU A 69 -0.37 -4.69 3.58
N ARG A 70 0.19 -5.23 2.48
CA ARG A 70 1.36 -6.13 2.55
C ARG A 70 2.59 -5.43 3.11
N ARG A 71 2.83 -4.19 2.74
CA ARG A 71 3.96 -3.41 3.28
C ARG A 71 3.81 -3.15 4.77
N LEU A 72 2.60 -2.90 5.24
CA LEU A 72 2.31 -2.82 6.67
C LEU A 72 2.58 -4.15 7.39
N ASP A 73 2.18 -5.27 6.78
CA ASP A 73 2.49 -6.60 7.32
C ASP A 73 3.99 -6.88 7.38
N ASP A 74 4.73 -6.50 6.37
CA ASP A 74 6.19 -6.65 6.32
C ASP A 74 6.87 -5.87 7.44
N VAL A 75 6.44 -4.64 7.68
CA VAL A 75 6.95 -3.83 8.80
C VAL A 75 6.62 -4.51 10.14
N GLY A 76 5.39 -4.95 10.31
CA GLY A 76 4.96 -5.68 11.52
C GLY A 76 5.76 -6.97 11.75
N SER A 77 5.95 -7.77 10.71
CA SER A 77 6.65 -9.06 10.78
C SER A 77 8.12 -8.92 11.13
N ARG A 78 8.80 -7.89 10.63
CA ARG A 78 10.20 -7.62 10.96
C ARG A 78 10.42 -7.35 12.44
N HIS A 79 9.42 -6.79 13.11
CA HIS A 79 9.51 -6.37 14.50
C HIS A 79 8.96 -7.39 15.49
N ASN A 80 8.07 -8.30 15.04
CA ASN A 80 7.55 -9.38 15.89
C ASN A 80 8.56 -10.49 16.18
N ALA A 81 9.58 -10.65 15.36
CA ALA A 81 10.46 -11.81 15.40
C ALA A 81 11.49 -11.82 16.54
N ARG A 82 11.65 -10.73 17.32
CA ARG A 82 12.63 -10.69 18.42
C ARG A 82 12.27 -9.66 19.49
N GLN A 83 12.11 -10.11 20.69
CA GLN A 83 11.94 -9.28 21.88
C GLN A 83 13.28 -8.71 22.35
N SER A 84 13.53 -7.41 22.19
CA SER A 84 14.57 -6.70 22.93
C SER A 84 14.36 -5.19 22.90
N ASP A 85 14.90 -4.52 23.91
CA ASP A 85 14.81 -3.09 24.14
C ASP A 85 15.27 -2.28 22.92
N GLY A 86 14.56 -1.23 22.58
CA GLY A 86 14.87 -0.35 21.46
C GLY A 86 14.07 -0.61 20.17
N LYS A 87 13.27 -1.67 20.11
CA LYS A 87 12.51 -2.06 18.89
C LYS A 87 11.29 -1.23 18.64
N THR A 88 10.64 -0.74 19.67
CA THR A 88 9.47 0.14 19.52
C THR A 88 9.86 1.38 18.72
N PHE A 89 11.03 1.94 19.00
CA PHE A 89 11.53 3.08 18.25
C PHE A 89 11.82 2.75 16.78
N ARG A 90 12.45 1.60 16.52
CA ARG A 90 12.71 1.12 15.16
C ARG A 90 11.41 0.85 14.38
N TYR A 91 10.47 0.19 15.03
CA TYR A 91 9.17 -0.06 14.44
C TYR A 91 8.46 1.26 14.07
N LEU A 92 8.42 2.20 14.98
CA LEU A 92 7.83 3.52 14.72
C LEU A 92 8.55 4.26 13.60
N THR A 93 9.88 4.17 13.55
CA THR A 93 10.67 4.77 12.46
C THR A 93 10.35 4.15 11.11
N ASP A 94 10.28 2.82 11.03
CA ASP A 94 9.95 2.11 9.78
C ASP A 94 8.51 2.39 9.35
N LEU A 95 7.58 2.43 10.31
CA LEU A 95 6.19 2.79 10.05
C LEU A 95 6.06 4.24 9.56
N PHE A 96 6.79 5.16 10.19
CA PHE A 96 6.81 6.57 9.78
C PHE A 96 7.42 6.75 8.39
N THR A 97 8.49 6.02 8.09
CA THR A 97 9.13 6.01 6.77
C THR A 97 8.14 5.52 5.71
N LEU A 98 7.45 4.40 5.98
CA LEU A 98 6.42 3.88 5.10
C LEU A 98 5.29 4.90 4.87
N ALA A 99 4.79 5.50 5.95
CA ALA A 99 3.75 6.52 5.86
C ALA A 99 4.21 7.74 5.06
N SER A 100 5.47 8.14 5.20
CA SER A 100 6.06 9.26 4.46
C SER A 100 6.21 8.95 2.96
N GLU A 101 6.70 7.75 2.63
CA GLU A 101 6.87 7.31 1.24
C GLU A 101 5.53 7.16 0.50
N TYR A 102 4.49 6.76 1.21
CA TYR A 102 3.16 6.49 0.66
C TYR A 102 2.11 7.49 1.13
N SER A 103 2.53 8.68 1.57
CA SER A 103 1.63 9.69 2.14
C SER A 103 0.47 10.05 1.21
N ASP A 104 0.74 10.27 -0.07
CA ASP A 104 -0.29 10.63 -1.05
C ASP A 104 -1.27 9.49 -1.29
N ILE A 105 -0.75 8.27 -1.41
CA ILE A 105 -1.55 7.05 -1.57
C ILE A 105 -2.38 6.81 -0.32
N PHE A 106 -1.76 6.87 0.85
CA PHE A 106 -2.43 6.67 2.12
C PHE A 106 -3.53 7.71 2.36
N TYR A 107 -3.22 8.98 2.12
CA TYR A 107 -4.20 10.06 2.23
C TYR A 107 -5.38 9.84 1.28
N THR A 108 -5.09 9.50 0.03
CA THR A 108 -6.10 9.28 -0.99
C THR A 108 -7.01 8.11 -0.65
N LEU A 109 -6.43 6.97 -0.31
CA LEU A 109 -7.17 5.74 -0.02
C LEU A 109 -7.90 5.80 1.33
N TYR A 110 -7.26 6.37 2.35
CA TYR A 110 -7.82 6.41 3.69
C TYR A 110 -8.83 7.53 3.89
N CYS A 111 -8.50 8.73 3.39
CA CYS A 111 -9.32 9.92 3.67
C CYS A 111 -10.34 10.21 2.58
N ARG A 112 -10.09 9.82 1.34
CA ARG A 112 -10.85 10.29 0.21
C ARG A 112 -11.68 9.24 -0.52
N SER A 113 -11.17 8.02 -0.67
CA SER A 113 -11.92 6.96 -1.35
C SER A 113 -13.09 6.43 -0.53
N GLY A 114 -13.12 6.71 0.78
CA GLY A 114 -14.26 6.40 1.64
C GLY A 114 -14.56 4.92 1.81
N ASP A 115 -13.66 4.03 1.37
CA ASP A 115 -13.84 2.59 1.54
C ASP A 115 -13.62 2.21 3.01
N SER A 116 -14.76 2.03 3.71
CA SER A 116 -14.77 1.63 5.12
C SER A 116 -14.06 0.29 5.35
N GLU A 117 -14.16 -0.63 4.41
CA GLU A 117 -13.50 -1.94 4.50
C GLU A 117 -11.98 -1.80 4.50
N PHE A 118 -11.44 -0.96 3.63
CA PHE A 118 -10.01 -0.66 3.60
C PHE A 118 -9.54 0.06 4.86
N GLN A 119 -10.32 1.04 5.33
CA GLN A 119 -10.04 1.75 6.59
C GLN A 119 -9.99 0.79 7.78
N ASP A 120 -10.95 -0.13 7.87
CA ASP A 120 -11.01 -1.14 8.92
C ASP A 120 -9.82 -2.11 8.84
N LYS A 121 -9.44 -2.53 7.65
CA LYS A 121 -8.27 -3.39 7.44
C LYS A 121 -6.97 -2.71 7.90
N ILE A 122 -6.76 -1.46 7.56
CA ILE A 122 -5.60 -0.68 8.02
C ILE A 122 -5.61 -0.53 9.53
N PHE A 123 -6.74 -0.12 10.08
CA PHE A 123 -6.89 0.07 11.53
C PHE A 123 -6.60 -1.22 12.30
N ASN A 124 -7.16 -2.34 11.86
CA ASN A 124 -6.93 -3.64 12.48
C ASN A 124 -5.47 -4.09 12.38
N LYS A 125 -4.81 -3.86 11.24
CA LYS A 125 -3.38 -4.17 11.08
C LYS A 125 -2.50 -3.31 11.99
N LEU A 126 -2.74 -2.02 12.06
CA LEU A 126 -2.00 -1.12 12.96
C LEU A 126 -2.23 -1.48 14.42
N LYS A 127 -3.47 -1.74 14.78
CA LYS A 127 -3.84 -2.19 16.13
C LYS A 127 -3.15 -3.51 16.50
N TYR A 128 -3.19 -4.48 15.60
CA TYR A 128 -2.51 -5.76 15.80
C TYR A 128 -1.01 -5.59 15.99
N CYS A 129 -0.35 -4.84 15.13
CA CYS A 129 1.08 -4.58 15.21
C CYS A 129 1.46 -3.84 16.51
N LEU A 130 0.69 -2.85 16.92
CA LEU A 130 0.94 -2.07 18.15
C LEU A 130 0.70 -2.90 19.41
N LEU A 131 -0.36 -3.72 19.45
CA LEU A 131 -0.70 -4.54 20.62
C LEU A 131 0.23 -5.75 20.78
N TYR A 132 0.71 -6.33 19.68
CA TYR A 132 1.59 -7.50 19.71
C TYR A 132 3.08 -7.18 19.83
N THR A 133 3.49 -5.94 19.56
CA THR A 133 4.86 -5.47 19.82
C THR A 133 5.06 -5.00 21.26
N SER A 134 3.98 -4.72 21.96
CA SER A 134 4.00 -4.37 23.37
C SER A 134 3.70 -5.63 24.21
N PRO A 135 4.47 -5.93 25.29
CA PRO A 135 4.11 -7.03 26.16
C PRO A 135 2.72 -6.79 26.75
N SER A 136 1.75 -7.58 26.28
CA SER A 136 0.38 -7.43 26.72
C SER A 136 0.29 -7.78 28.22
N PRO A 137 -0.55 -7.07 29.01
CA PRO A 137 -0.79 -7.41 30.39
C PRO A 137 -1.23 -8.86 30.61
N ARG A 138 -1.82 -9.50 29.58
CA ARG A 138 -2.22 -10.91 29.59
C ARG A 138 -1.04 -11.87 29.62
N ASP A 139 0.07 -11.55 28.96
CA ASP A 139 1.28 -12.38 28.97
C ASP A 139 1.98 -12.33 30.32
N ARG A 140 1.80 -11.25 31.09
CA ARG A 140 2.28 -11.14 32.47
C ARG A 140 1.46 -11.94 33.47
N GLN A 141 0.19 -12.20 33.19
CA GLN A 141 -0.71 -12.97 34.07
C GLN A 141 -0.64 -14.48 33.88
N LYS A 142 0.00 -14.93 32.80
CA LYS A 142 0.17 -16.36 32.48
C LYS A 142 1.50 -16.94 32.95
N SER A 143 2.34 -16.17 33.54
CA SER A 143 3.62 -16.64 34.10
C SER A 143 3.50 -17.06 35.57
#